data_3142f3cc4abcb8524873ac327625c869
#
_entry.id   3142f3cc4abcb8524873ac327625c869
#
_cell.length_a   1.000
_cell.length_b   1.000
_cell.length_c   1.000
_cell.angle_alpha   90.00
_cell.angle_beta   90.00
_cell.angle_gamma   90.00
#
_symmetry.space_group_name_H-M   'P 1'
#
loop_
_entity.id
_entity.type
_entity.pdbx_description
1 polymer ?
#
loop_
_entity_poly.entity_id
_entity_poly.type
_entity_poly.pdbx_seq_one_letter_code
_entity_poly.pdbx_strand_id
1 'polypeptide(L)'
;MGENVIGVQLIAIACGGAIGALSRFGLQQWLAPMYSGRFPLAIFIANSIGSLCIGLIYVLIVERGMLPEVWRAFLMVGLLGAFTTFSAFSLDSLRLIEQGEGLIALSNIFANVVVGL
;
A
#
# COMPACT_ATOMS: atom_id res chain seq x y z
N MET A 1 -25.81 -18.47 5.99
CA MET A 1 -25.30 -17.21 6.56
C MET A 1 -23.82 -17.04 6.31
N GLY A 2 -22.96 -18.00 6.69
CA GLY A 2 -21.51 -17.90 6.51
C GLY A 2 -21.08 -17.79 5.05
N GLU A 3 -21.72 -18.50 4.15
CA GLU A 3 -21.36 -18.47 2.73
C GLU A 3 -21.62 -17.10 2.11
N ASN A 4 -22.74 -16.45 2.45
CA ASN A 4 -23.07 -15.12 1.96
C ASN A 4 -22.10 -14.05 2.48
N VAL A 5 -21.68 -14.18 3.75
CA VAL A 5 -20.72 -13.25 4.35
C VAL A 5 -19.37 -13.34 3.66
N ILE A 6 -18.86 -14.57 3.43
CA ILE A 6 -17.59 -14.78 2.74
C ILE A 6 -17.67 -14.28 1.29
N GLY A 7 -18.77 -14.56 0.58
CA GLY A 7 -18.97 -14.10 -0.79
C GLY A 7 -18.94 -12.58 -0.89
N VAL A 8 -19.63 -11.90 0.02
CA VAL A 8 -19.62 -10.43 0.07
C VAL A 8 -18.24 -9.88 0.37
N GLN A 9 -17.52 -10.51 1.30
CA GLN A 9 -16.16 -10.11 1.62
C GLN A 9 -15.22 -10.28 0.41
N LEU A 10 -15.33 -11.38 -0.33
CA LEU A 10 -14.50 -11.60 -1.53
C LEU A 10 -14.75 -10.53 -2.59
N ILE A 11 -16.01 -10.17 -2.82
CA ILE A 11 -16.35 -9.11 -3.76
C ILE A 11 -15.78 -7.77 -3.27
N ALA A 12 -15.93 -7.48 -1.98
CA ALA A 12 -15.43 -6.25 -1.39
C ALA A 12 -13.91 -6.15 -1.54
N ILE A 13 -13.19 -7.25 -1.28
CA ILE A 13 -11.73 -7.30 -1.44
C ILE A 13 -11.33 -7.12 -2.90
N ALA A 14 -12.04 -7.76 -3.84
CA ALA A 14 -11.75 -7.63 -5.26
C ALA A 14 -11.94 -6.19 -5.74
N CYS A 15 -13.03 -5.54 -5.34
CA CYS A 15 -13.29 -4.15 -5.70
C CYS A 15 -12.27 -3.21 -5.07
N GLY A 16 -12.01 -3.37 -3.78
CA GLY A 16 -11.03 -2.58 -3.07
C GLY A 16 -9.63 -2.79 -3.62
N GLY A 17 -9.28 -4.04 -3.91
CA GLY A 17 -7.98 -4.40 -4.49
C GLY A 17 -7.77 -3.76 -5.86
N ALA A 18 -8.79 -3.77 -6.70
CA ALA A 18 -8.73 -3.11 -8.01
C ALA A 18 -8.49 -1.60 -7.85
N ILE A 19 -9.22 -0.95 -6.97
CA ILE A 19 -9.06 0.48 -6.70
C ILE A 19 -7.67 0.76 -6.13
N GLY A 20 -7.21 -0.02 -5.17
CA GLY A 20 -5.91 0.16 -4.54
C GLY A 20 -4.75 -0.02 -5.51
N ALA A 21 -4.78 -1.08 -6.32
CA ALA A 21 -3.74 -1.35 -7.31
C ALA A 21 -3.71 -0.27 -8.39
N LEU A 22 -4.87 0.16 -8.88
CA LEU A 22 -4.96 1.23 -9.88
C LEU A 22 -4.51 2.57 -9.31
N SER A 23 -4.83 2.85 -8.04
CA SER A 23 -4.39 4.07 -7.37
C SER A 23 -2.88 4.10 -7.23
N ARG A 24 -2.25 2.99 -6.88
CA ARG A 24 -0.80 2.90 -6.79
C ARG A 24 -0.15 3.11 -8.15
N PHE A 25 -0.66 2.44 -9.18
CA PHE A 25 -0.16 2.61 -10.55
C PHE A 25 -0.34 4.06 -11.00
N GLY A 26 -1.50 4.66 -10.73
CA GLY A 26 -1.76 6.05 -11.04
C GLY A 26 -0.79 7.00 -10.36
N LEU A 27 -0.46 6.75 -9.10
CA LEU A 27 0.51 7.54 -8.36
C LEU A 27 1.90 7.45 -9.01
N GLN A 28 2.31 6.24 -9.40
CA GLN A 28 3.58 6.04 -10.09
C GLN A 28 3.63 6.81 -11.42
N GLN A 29 2.56 6.75 -12.21
CA GLN A 29 2.48 7.45 -13.48
C GLN A 29 2.44 8.96 -13.30
N TRP A 30 1.74 9.44 -12.28
CA TRP A 30 1.63 10.86 -12.00
C TRP A 30 2.97 11.46 -11.56
N LEU A 31 3.72 10.75 -10.72
CA LEU A 31 5.00 11.25 -10.21
C LEU A 31 6.14 11.11 -11.21
N ALA A 32 6.08 10.14 -12.13
CA ALA A 32 7.18 9.84 -13.04
C ALA A 32 7.71 11.06 -13.81
N PRO A 33 6.84 11.90 -14.44
CA PRO A 33 7.34 13.08 -15.16
C PRO A 33 7.80 14.21 -14.26
N MET A 34 7.37 14.24 -12.98
CA MET A 34 7.70 15.31 -12.05
C MET A 34 8.92 15.02 -11.19
N TYR A 35 9.36 13.77 -11.14
CA TYR A 35 10.44 13.35 -10.27
C TYR A 35 11.44 12.50 -11.06
N SER A 36 12.65 13.03 -11.24
CA SER A 36 13.72 12.38 -11.98
C SER A 36 14.79 11.76 -11.09
N GLY A 37 14.60 11.81 -9.77
CA GLY A 37 15.55 11.23 -8.83
C GLY A 37 15.55 9.69 -8.85
N ARG A 38 16.57 9.10 -8.27
CA ARG A 38 16.74 7.63 -8.24
C ARG A 38 16.03 6.95 -7.09
N PHE A 39 15.69 7.71 -6.03
CA PHE A 39 14.92 7.18 -4.91
C PHE A 39 13.52 6.82 -5.40
N PRO A 40 12.99 5.61 -5.08
CA PRO A 40 11.67 5.18 -5.54
C PRO A 40 10.56 5.87 -4.74
N LEU A 41 10.32 7.14 -5.07
CA LEU A 41 9.46 8.03 -4.30
C LEU A 41 7.99 7.57 -4.31
N ALA A 42 7.47 7.11 -5.46
CA ALA A 42 6.07 6.72 -5.56
C ALA A 42 5.70 5.58 -4.61
N ILE A 43 6.54 4.55 -4.57
CA ILE A 43 6.31 3.39 -3.68
C ILE A 43 6.49 3.80 -2.21
N PHE A 44 7.46 4.64 -1.92
CA PHE A 44 7.64 5.17 -0.57
C PHE A 44 6.41 5.95 -0.10
N ILE A 45 5.88 6.83 -0.96
CA ILE A 45 4.67 7.61 -0.64
C ILE A 45 3.47 6.70 -0.48
N ALA A 46 3.28 5.73 -1.39
CA ALA A 46 2.17 4.79 -1.32
C ALA A 46 2.20 4.00 -0.01
N ASN A 47 3.35 3.46 0.34
CA ASN A 47 3.50 2.68 1.58
C ASN A 47 3.31 3.54 2.83
N SER A 48 3.82 4.76 2.84
CA SER A 48 3.70 5.66 3.98
C SER A 48 2.26 6.12 4.19
N ILE A 49 1.58 6.57 3.14
CA ILE A 49 0.18 6.97 3.21
C ILE A 49 -0.70 5.77 3.57
N GLY A 50 -0.46 4.63 2.92
CA GLY A 50 -1.23 3.42 3.20
C GLY A 50 -1.07 2.93 4.63
N SER A 51 0.14 2.99 5.17
CA SER A 51 0.41 2.60 6.57
C SER A 51 -0.30 3.52 7.55
N LEU A 52 -0.28 4.83 7.31
CA LEU A 52 -1.01 5.78 8.14
C LEU A 52 -2.51 5.51 8.08
N CYS A 53 -3.05 5.35 6.89
CA CYS A 53 -4.48 5.11 6.69
C CYS A 53 -4.93 3.80 7.33
N ILE A 54 -4.14 2.72 7.21
CA ILE A 54 -4.53 1.43 7.78
C ILE A 54 -4.54 1.50 9.30
N GLY A 55 -3.63 2.24 9.91
CA GLY A 55 -3.62 2.46 11.35
C GLY A 55 -4.86 3.21 11.82
N LEU A 56 -5.23 4.28 11.11
CA LEU A 56 -6.42 5.06 11.43
C LEU A 56 -7.70 4.21 11.27
N ILE A 57 -7.80 3.49 10.18
CA ILE A 57 -8.98 2.65 9.88
C ILE A 57 -9.08 1.50 10.89
N TYR A 58 -7.94 0.93 11.29
CA TYR A 58 -7.92 -0.09 12.33
C TYR A 58 -8.60 0.41 13.61
N VAL A 59 -8.24 1.60 14.06
CA VAL A 59 -8.86 2.18 15.26
C VAL A 59 -10.37 2.36 15.07
N LEU A 60 -10.78 2.90 13.92
CA LEU A 60 -12.19 3.19 13.68
C LEU A 60 -13.05 1.94 13.53
N ILE A 61 -12.54 0.93 12.83
CA ILE A 61 -13.33 -0.28 12.53
C ILE A 61 -13.15 -1.33 13.60
N VAL A 62 -11.91 -1.65 13.97
CA VAL A 62 -11.62 -2.79 14.87
C VAL A 62 -11.80 -2.39 16.32
N GLU A 63 -11.21 -1.28 16.75
CA GLU A 63 -11.28 -0.88 18.15
C GLU A 63 -12.60 -0.21 18.52
N ARG A 64 -13.14 0.64 17.65
CA ARG A 64 -14.36 1.39 17.93
C ARG A 64 -15.61 0.79 17.29
N GLY A 65 -15.44 -0.15 16.36
CA GLY A 65 -16.57 -0.83 15.72
C GLY A 65 -17.51 0.11 14.98
N MET A 66 -16.99 1.17 14.36
CA MET A 66 -17.81 2.19 13.74
C MET A 66 -18.43 1.79 12.42
N LEU A 67 -17.86 0.78 11.75
CA LEU A 67 -18.32 0.33 10.44
C LEU A 67 -18.53 -1.19 10.43
N PRO A 68 -19.44 -1.69 9.56
CA PRO A 68 -19.61 -3.12 9.38
C PRO A 68 -18.33 -3.81 8.90
N GLU A 69 -18.23 -5.12 9.16
CA GLU A 69 -17.06 -5.94 8.83
C GLU A 69 -16.71 -5.93 7.33
N VAL A 70 -17.73 -5.76 6.47
CA VAL A 70 -17.48 -5.69 5.02
C VAL A 70 -16.58 -4.50 4.65
N TRP A 71 -16.65 -3.41 5.39
CA TRP A 71 -15.80 -2.25 5.17
C TRP A 71 -14.36 -2.52 5.56
N ARG A 72 -14.13 -3.35 6.59
CA ARG A 72 -12.78 -3.78 6.92
C ARG A 72 -12.17 -4.56 5.75
N ALA A 73 -12.93 -5.49 5.17
CA ALA A 73 -12.47 -6.26 4.03
C ALA A 73 -12.18 -5.35 2.82
N PHE A 74 -13.08 -4.42 2.54
CA PHE A 74 -12.91 -3.50 1.40
C PHE A 74 -11.71 -2.55 1.60
N LEU A 75 -11.66 -1.87 2.73
CA LEU A 75 -10.67 -0.81 2.97
C LEU A 75 -9.30 -1.37 3.35
N MET A 76 -9.25 -2.27 4.33
CA MET A 76 -7.98 -2.73 4.86
C MET A 76 -7.35 -3.83 4.02
N VAL A 77 -8.10 -4.89 3.72
CA VAL A 77 -7.56 -6.02 2.98
C VAL A 77 -7.45 -5.68 1.49
N GLY A 78 -8.52 -5.15 0.90
CA GLY A 78 -8.58 -4.85 -0.51
C GLY A 78 -7.83 -3.58 -0.88
N LEU A 79 -8.37 -2.42 -0.52
CA LEU A 79 -7.87 -1.13 -1.02
C LEU A 79 -6.47 -0.84 -0.51
N LEU A 80 -6.28 -0.76 0.79
CA LEU A 80 -4.97 -0.41 1.34
C LEU A 80 -3.96 -1.54 1.19
N GLY A 81 -4.42 -2.80 1.27
CA GLY A 81 -3.57 -3.95 1.03
C GLY A 81 -2.97 -3.95 -0.38
N ALA A 82 -3.74 -3.57 -1.39
CA ALA A 82 -3.27 -3.49 -2.77
C ALA A 82 -2.55 -2.17 -3.07
N PHE A 83 -2.89 -1.10 -2.38
CA PHE A 83 -2.22 0.19 -2.54
C PHE A 83 -0.78 0.14 -2.03
N THR A 84 -0.55 -0.49 -0.88
CA THR A 84 0.79 -0.70 -0.33
C THR A 84 1.43 -1.94 -0.95
N THR A 85 2.77 -1.98 -0.99
CA THR A 85 3.43 -3.11 -1.65
C THR A 85 4.83 -3.35 -1.10
N PHE A 86 5.04 -4.56 -0.60
CA PHE A 86 6.37 -5.02 -0.22
C PHE A 86 7.14 -5.50 -1.44
N SER A 87 6.48 -6.13 -2.40
CA SER A 87 7.16 -6.68 -3.59
C SER A 87 7.77 -5.60 -4.47
N ALA A 88 7.07 -4.49 -4.70
CA ALA A 88 7.62 -3.37 -5.46
C ALA A 88 8.76 -2.70 -4.70
N PHE A 89 8.63 -2.54 -3.38
CA PHE A 89 9.69 -2.03 -2.52
C PHE A 89 10.96 -2.90 -2.61
N SER A 90 10.79 -4.22 -2.58
CA SER A 90 11.91 -5.16 -2.69
C SER A 90 12.57 -5.08 -4.07
N LEU A 91 11.78 -5.01 -5.12
CA LEU A 91 12.30 -4.90 -6.49
C LEU A 91 13.06 -3.60 -6.70
N ASP A 92 12.51 -2.49 -6.20
CA ASP A 92 13.16 -1.18 -6.30
C ASP A 92 14.52 -1.21 -5.59
N SER A 93 14.57 -1.80 -4.40
CA SER A 93 15.81 -1.92 -3.64
C SER A 93 16.84 -2.77 -4.39
N LEU A 94 16.41 -3.90 -4.96
CA LEU A 94 17.30 -4.76 -5.74
C LEU A 94 17.86 -4.03 -6.96
N ARG A 95 17.01 -3.32 -7.69
CA ARG A 95 17.44 -2.55 -8.87
C ARG A 95 18.47 -1.50 -8.51
N LEU A 96 18.29 -0.80 -7.40
CA LEU A 96 19.26 0.19 -6.91
C LEU A 96 20.59 -0.46 -6.59
N ILE A 97 20.60 -1.62 -5.95
CA ILE A 97 21.82 -2.37 -5.66
C ILE A 97 22.51 -2.77 -6.96
N GLU A 98 21.78 -3.29 -7.93
CA GLU A 98 22.32 -3.72 -9.21
C GLU A 98 22.91 -2.55 -10.01
N GLN A 99 22.34 -1.35 -9.85
CA GLN A 99 22.83 -0.15 -10.52
C GLN A 99 24.00 0.52 -9.81
N GLY A 100 24.51 -0.09 -8.73
CA GLY A 100 25.59 0.48 -7.95
C GLY A 100 25.16 1.58 -7.00
N GLU A 101 23.85 1.72 -6.74
CA GLU A 101 23.27 2.74 -5.87
C GLU A 101 22.92 2.15 -4.50
N GLY A 102 23.89 1.46 -3.89
CA GLY A 102 23.65 0.77 -2.61
C GLY A 102 23.24 1.70 -1.47
N LEU A 103 23.75 2.93 -1.46
CA LEU A 103 23.39 3.90 -0.42
C LEU A 103 21.94 4.34 -0.56
N ILE A 104 21.47 4.56 -1.80
CA ILE A 104 20.08 4.91 -2.04
C ILE A 104 19.18 3.72 -1.72
N ALA A 105 19.61 2.50 -2.05
CA ALA A 105 18.88 1.29 -1.68
C ALA A 105 18.70 1.19 -0.17
N LEU A 106 19.75 1.43 0.59
CA LEU A 106 19.71 1.41 2.05
C LEU A 106 18.78 2.50 2.58
N SER A 107 18.83 3.69 1.99
CA SER A 107 17.93 4.80 2.34
C SER A 107 16.48 4.43 2.08
N ASN A 108 16.18 3.75 0.97
CA ASN A 108 14.84 3.29 0.64
C ASN A 108 14.33 2.29 1.69
N ILE A 109 15.16 1.33 2.06
CA ILE A 109 14.80 0.33 3.07
C ILE A 109 14.52 1.01 4.41
N PHE A 110 15.43 1.86 4.84
CA PHE A 110 15.31 2.56 6.12
C PHE A 110 14.09 3.46 6.16
N ALA A 111 13.86 4.25 5.10
CA ALA A 111 12.73 5.19 5.05
C ALA A 111 11.38 4.45 5.06
N ASN A 112 11.25 3.37 4.29
CA ASN A 112 9.99 2.62 4.26
C ASN A 112 9.69 1.98 5.63
N VAL A 113 10.70 1.47 6.32
CA VAL A 113 10.50 0.84 7.63
C VAL A 113 10.21 1.89 8.70
N VAL A 114 11.01 2.94 8.78
CA VAL A 114 10.90 3.94 9.86
C VAL A 114 9.62 4.77 9.70
N VAL A 115 9.34 5.26 8.51
CA VAL A 115 8.14 6.08 8.28
C VAL A 115 6.88 5.20 8.24
N GLY A 116 6.98 3.98 7.71
CA GLY A 116 5.84 3.07 7.63
C GLY A 116 5.37 2.55 8.98
N LEU A 117 6.25 2.39 9.91
CA LEU A 117 5.87 1.96 11.26
C LEU A 117 5.53 3.15 12.13
#